data_e0dea2bac14ee3cafbd75facae84c36e
#
_entry.id   e0dea2bac14ee3cafbd75facae84c36e
#
_cell.length_a   1.000
_cell.length_b   1.000
_cell.length_c   1.000
_cell.angle_alpha   90.00
_cell.angle_beta   90.00
_cell.angle_gamma   90.00
#
_symmetry.space_group_name_H-M   'P 1'
#
loop_
_entity.id
_entity.type
_entity.pdbx_description
1 polymer ?
#
loop_
_entity_poly.entity_id
_entity_poly.type
_entity_poly.pdbx_seq_one_letter_code
_entity_poly.pdbx_strand_id
1 'polypeptide(L)'
;MNQNTEYERFTQEIYQQLVDSDVVKATTVQHNVKLIGRSGQKHQIDVYWEYEIAGNMHKVAIECKNYNKSVPLSVVQGFKGVLDDLNGVNGIIVTKKGFQIGAKQYAKEWGISLKELRTPDRGETTFYYTHIRSHYN
;
A
#
# COMPACT_ATOMS: atom_id res chain seq x y z
N MET A 1 -0.48 -20.85 5.19
CA MET A 1 -0.48 -19.50 4.60
C MET A 1 0.98 -19.09 4.39
N ASN A 2 1.35 -18.61 3.23
CA ASN A 2 2.74 -18.23 2.99
C ASN A 2 3.05 -16.87 3.62
N GLN A 3 4.35 -16.54 3.72
CA GLN A 3 4.81 -15.32 4.36
C GLN A 3 4.30 -14.06 3.66
N ASN A 4 4.16 -14.09 2.34
CA ASN A 4 3.66 -12.94 1.59
C ASN A 4 2.19 -12.67 1.92
N THR A 5 1.36 -13.71 1.97
CA THR A 5 -0.05 -13.57 2.32
C THR A 5 -0.20 -13.09 3.76
N GLU A 6 0.65 -13.58 4.68
CA GLU A 6 0.65 -13.10 6.07
C GLU A 6 1.00 -11.62 6.16
N TYR A 7 1.99 -11.18 5.39
CA TYR A 7 2.38 -9.77 5.35
C TYR A 7 1.27 -8.89 4.78
N GLU A 8 0.61 -9.35 3.73
CA GLU A 8 -0.52 -8.63 3.13
C GLU A 8 -1.68 -8.50 4.13
N ARG A 9 -2.01 -9.56 4.84
CA ARG A 9 -3.07 -9.51 5.86
C ARG A 9 -2.69 -8.64 7.04
N PHE A 10 -1.44 -8.68 7.45
CA PHE A 10 -0.93 -7.78 8.48
C PHE A 10 -1.09 -6.33 8.02
N THR A 11 -0.70 -6.01 6.79
CA THR A 11 -0.87 -4.67 6.22
C THR A 11 -2.34 -4.27 6.20
N GLN A 12 -3.22 -5.16 5.78
CA GLN A 12 -4.66 -4.92 5.79
C GLN A 12 -5.15 -4.54 7.18
N GLU A 13 -4.75 -5.28 8.21
CA GLU A 13 -5.18 -5.02 9.60
C GLU A 13 -4.69 -3.67 10.10
N ILE A 14 -3.44 -3.32 9.79
CA ILE A 14 -2.89 -2.02 10.18
C ILE A 14 -3.68 -0.89 9.54
N TYR A 15 -3.91 -0.96 8.25
CA TYR A 15 -4.63 0.09 7.55
C TYR A 15 -6.10 0.13 7.93
N GLN A 16 -6.73 -1.00 8.28
CA GLN A 16 -8.07 -1.00 8.81
C GLN A 16 -8.15 -0.20 10.12
N GLN A 17 -7.17 -0.38 11.01
CA GLN A 17 -7.11 0.38 12.26
C GLN A 17 -6.93 1.88 11.98
N LEU A 18 -6.07 2.23 11.03
CA LEU A 18 -5.85 3.64 10.66
C LEU A 18 -7.11 4.26 10.06
N VAL A 19 -7.78 3.54 9.19
CA VAL A 19 -9.02 3.99 8.55
C VAL A 19 -10.14 4.16 9.60
N ASP A 20 -10.25 3.22 10.53
CA ASP A 20 -11.28 3.27 11.58
C ASP A 20 -11.08 4.44 12.52
N SER A 21 -9.82 4.92 12.68
CA SER A 21 -9.52 6.04 13.56
C SER A 21 -9.72 7.40 12.90
N ASP A 22 -9.93 7.44 11.58
CA ASP A 22 -10.14 8.68 10.86
C ASP A 22 -11.60 9.09 10.87
N VAL A 23 -11.83 10.40 10.68
CA VAL A 23 -13.18 10.96 10.64
C VAL A 23 -13.84 10.83 9.26
N VAL A 24 -13.11 10.34 8.26
CA VAL A 24 -13.65 10.15 6.91
C VAL A 24 -14.48 8.87 6.83
N LYS A 25 -15.45 8.88 5.94
CA LYS A 25 -16.30 7.73 5.67
C LYS A 25 -15.55 6.78 4.74
N ALA A 26 -15.22 5.59 5.19
CA ALA A 26 -14.44 4.64 4.41
C ALA A 26 -15.15 3.30 4.29
N THR A 27 -14.88 2.61 3.18
CA THR A 27 -15.26 1.21 3.04
C THR A 27 -14.35 0.34 3.89
N THR A 28 -14.74 -0.93 4.08
CA THR A 28 -13.85 -1.90 4.71
C THR A 28 -12.58 -2.05 3.87
N VAL A 29 -11.45 -2.11 4.55
CA VAL A 29 -10.17 -2.38 3.88
C VAL A 29 -10.17 -3.84 3.43
N GLN A 30 -10.00 -4.06 2.15
CA GLN A 30 -10.10 -5.38 1.52
C GLN A 30 -8.73 -5.94 1.20
N HIS A 31 -8.62 -7.25 1.25
CA HIS A 31 -7.40 -7.98 0.88
C HIS A 31 -7.63 -8.74 -0.42
N ASN A 32 -6.65 -8.66 -1.31
CA ASN A 32 -6.59 -9.49 -2.53
C ASN A 32 -7.78 -9.25 -3.47
N VAL A 33 -7.89 -8.03 -3.95
CA VAL A 33 -8.99 -7.58 -4.82
C VAL A 33 -8.51 -7.55 -6.27
N LYS A 34 -9.36 -7.95 -7.20
CA LYS A 34 -9.08 -7.81 -8.64
C LYS A 34 -9.84 -6.63 -9.19
N LEU A 35 -9.12 -5.68 -9.77
CA LEU A 35 -9.69 -4.50 -10.42
C LEU A 35 -9.42 -4.54 -11.92
N ILE A 36 -10.42 -4.21 -12.71
CA ILE A 36 -10.28 -4.19 -14.16
C ILE A 36 -9.77 -2.83 -14.59
N GLY A 37 -8.64 -2.81 -15.30
CA GLY A 37 -8.06 -1.60 -15.84
C GLY A 37 -8.77 -1.13 -17.12
N ARG A 38 -8.42 0.08 -17.55
CA ARG A 38 -8.94 0.66 -18.79
C ARG A 38 -8.59 -0.18 -20.01
N SER A 39 -7.48 -0.88 -19.95
CA SER A 39 -7.05 -1.80 -21.03
C SER A 39 -7.86 -3.09 -21.09
N GLY A 40 -8.69 -3.35 -20.08
CA GLY A 40 -9.38 -4.63 -19.91
C GLY A 40 -8.58 -5.64 -19.10
N GLN A 41 -7.32 -5.35 -18.77
CA GLN A 41 -6.48 -6.23 -17.96
C GLN A 41 -6.97 -6.21 -16.51
N LYS A 42 -7.03 -7.38 -15.90
CA LYS A 42 -7.34 -7.52 -14.47
C LYS A 42 -6.06 -7.37 -13.67
N HIS A 43 -6.09 -6.47 -12.70
CA HIS A 43 -4.96 -6.24 -11.80
C HIS A 43 -5.31 -6.74 -10.41
N GLN A 44 -4.45 -7.56 -9.83
CA GLN A 44 -4.61 -8.00 -8.46
C GLN A 44 -3.98 -6.97 -7.54
N ILE A 45 -4.78 -6.47 -6.60
CA ILE A 45 -4.37 -5.46 -5.63
C ILE A 45 -4.31 -6.13 -4.26
N ASP A 46 -3.18 -5.99 -3.59
CA ASP A 46 -2.96 -6.68 -2.32
C ASP A 46 -3.87 -6.16 -1.21
N VAL A 47 -4.00 -4.83 -1.09
CA VAL A 47 -4.89 -4.19 -0.12
C VAL A 47 -5.57 -3.00 -0.80
N TYR A 48 -6.87 -2.84 -0.57
CA TYR A 48 -7.66 -1.83 -1.28
C TYR A 48 -8.80 -1.31 -0.42
N TRP A 49 -9.05 0.00 -0.48
CA TRP A 49 -10.27 0.60 0.09
C TRP A 49 -10.65 1.87 -0.67
N GLU A 50 -11.86 2.34 -0.38
CA GLU A 50 -12.38 3.61 -0.89
C GLU A 50 -12.81 4.46 0.29
N TYR A 51 -12.73 5.78 0.14
CA TYR A 51 -13.21 6.70 1.14
C TYR A 51 -13.83 7.92 0.49
N GLU A 52 -14.70 8.61 1.23
CA GLU A 52 -15.45 9.75 0.73
C GLU A 52 -15.09 10.99 1.54
N ILE A 53 -14.79 12.09 0.82
CA ILE A 53 -14.59 13.39 1.42
C ILE A 53 -15.46 14.37 0.63
N ALA A 54 -16.37 15.07 1.33
CA ALA A 54 -17.22 16.10 0.73
C ALA A 54 -17.97 15.60 -0.52
N GLY A 55 -18.43 14.36 -0.49
CA GLY A 55 -19.16 13.74 -1.59
C GLY A 55 -18.29 13.18 -2.70
N ASN A 56 -16.98 13.32 -2.61
CA ASN A 56 -16.04 12.80 -3.61
C ASN A 56 -15.44 11.49 -3.15
N MET A 57 -15.51 10.46 -4.00
CA MET A 57 -14.95 9.14 -3.71
C MET A 57 -13.48 9.10 -4.09
N HIS A 58 -12.66 8.59 -3.18
CA HIS A 58 -11.24 8.37 -3.39
C HIS A 58 -10.93 6.88 -3.25
N LYS A 59 -9.98 6.40 -4.05
CA LYS A 59 -9.60 4.99 -4.10
C LYS A 59 -8.13 4.85 -3.75
N VAL A 60 -7.81 3.86 -2.92
CA VAL A 60 -6.43 3.61 -2.47
C VAL A 60 -6.08 2.15 -2.71
N ALA A 61 -4.96 1.93 -3.38
CA ALA A 61 -4.42 0.59 -3.64
C ALA A 61 -3.03 0.47 -3.02
N ILE A 62 -2.80 -0.61 -2.31
CA ILE A 62 -1.49 -0.89 -1.69
C ILE A 62 -0.89 -2.12 -2.34
N GLU A 63 0.37 -1.99 -2.76
CA GLU A 63 1.22 -3.08 -3.17
C GLU A 63 2.13 -3.46 -2.00
N CYS A 64 2.11 -4.72 -1.60
CA CYS A 64 2.92 -5.21 -0.48
C CYS A 64 4.12 -5.97 -1.02
N LYS A 65 5.32 -5.58 -0.58
CA LYS A 65 6.56 -6.24 -0.97
C LYS A 65 7.30 -6.74 0.27
N ASN A 66 7.13 -8.02 0.53
CA ASN A 66 7.76 -8.67 1.69
C ASN A 66 9.19 -9.13 1.31
N TYR A 67 10.04 -8.17 0.92
CA TYR A 67 11.40 -8.45 0.49
C TYR A 67 12.37 -8.43 1.68
N ASN A 68 13.42 -9.23 1.57
CA ASN A 68 14.52 -9.23 2.55
C ASN A 68 15.58 -8.18 2.24
N LYS A 69 15.39 -7.42 1.17
CA LYS A 69 16.26 -6.32 0.75
C LYS A 69 15.41 -5.13 0.34
N SER A 70 16.04 -3.99 0.12
CA SER A 70 15.33 -2.78 -0.28
C SER A 70 14.66 -2.93 -1.65
N VAL A 71 13.53 -2.28 -1.83
CA VAL A 71 12.72 -2.34 -3.06
C VAL A 71 13.38 -1.50 -4.15
N PRO A 72 13.61 -2.08 -5.35
CA PRO A 72 14.26 -1.36 -6.45
C PRO A 72 13.26 -0.51 -7.25
N LEU A 73 13.82 0.37 -8.08
CA LEU A 73 13.04 1.23 -8.98
C LEU A 73 12.05 0.47 -9.85
N SER A 74 12.43 -0.70 -10.37
CA SER A 74 11.57 -1.46 -11.28
C SER A 74 10.23 -1.83 -10.68
N VAL A 75 10.18 -2.06 -9.37
CA VAL A 75 8.93 -2.37 -8.67
C VAL A 75 8.01 -1.15 -8.67
N VAL A 76 8.55 0.03 -8.41
CA VAL A 76 7.75 1.25 -8.40
C VAL A 76 7.24 1.56 -9.81
N GLN A 77 8.07 1.39 -10.82
CA GLN A 77 7.68 1.58 -12.20
C GLN A 77 6.55 0.63 -12.63
N GLY A 78 6.64 -0.64 -12.24
CA GLY A 78 5.59 -1.61 -12.54
C GLY A 78 4.26 -1.24 -11.88
N PHE A 79 4.31 -0.82 -10.63
CA PHE A 79 3.10 -0.39 -9.93
C PHE A 79 2.51 0.89 -10.54
N LYS A 80 3.35 1.82 -10.98
CA LYS A 80 2.90 3.02 -11.69
C LYS A 80 2.07 2.65 -12.92
N GLY A 81 2.53 1.65 -13.68
CA GLY A 81 1.78 1.16 -14.83
C GLY A 81 0.40 0.63 -14.46
N VAL A 82 0.30 -0.11 -13.36
CA VAL A 82 -0.98 -0.60 -12.85
C VAL A 82 -1.89 0.57 -12.48
N LEU A 83 -1.38 1.55 -11.75
CA LEU A 83 -2.15 2.72 -11.33
C LEU A 83 -2.65 3.52 -12.53
N ASP A 84 -1.83 3.68 -13.55
CA ASP A 84 -2.21 4.39 -14.77
C ASP A 84 -3.36 3.68 -15.49
N ASP A 85 -3.32 2.36 -15.53
CA ASP A 85 -4.38 1.58 -16.17
C ASP A 85 -5.66 1.58 -15.36
N LEU A 86 -5.59 1.70 -14.02
CA LEU A 86 -6.76 1.77 -13.17
C LEU A 86 -7.43 3.14 -13.18
N ASN A 87 -6.67 4.20 -13.38
CA ASN A 87 -7.13 5.59 -13.43
C ASN A 87 -7.84 6.06 -12.14
N GLY A 88 -7.29 7.09 -11.52
CA GLY A 88 -7.89 7.71 -10.36
C GLY A 88 -7.71 6.94 -9.06
N VAL A 89 -6.72 6.06 -9.00
CA VAL A 89 -6.40 5.30 -7.79
C VAL A 89 -5.08 5.82 -7.23
N ASN A 90 -5.07 6.16 -5.95
CA ASN A 90 -3.85 6.54 -5.23
C ASN A 90 -3.09 5.28 -4.82
N GLY A 91 -1.79 5.27 -5.05
CA GLY A 91 -0.97 4.10 -4.79
C GLY A 91 -0.06 4.25 -3.59
N ILE A 92 0.08 3.16 -2.84
CA ILE A 92 1.02 3.04 -1.74
C ILE A 92 1.80 1.73 -1.95
N ILE A 93 3.12 1.77 -1.75
CA ILE A 93 3.92 0.54 -1.69
C ILE A 93 4.43 0.40 -0.27
N VAL A 94 4.20 -0.78 0.31
CA VAL A 94 4.58 -1.10 1.68
C VAL A 94 5.64 -2.21 1.65
N THR A 95 6.72 -2.01 2.38
CA THR A 95 7.78 -3.01 2.53
C THR A 95 8.33 -2.99 3.96
N LYS A 96 9.09 -4.01 4.33
CA LYS A 96 9.70 -4.07 5.66
C LYS A 96 11.17 -3.65 5.67
N LYS A 97 11.84 -3.55 4.52
CA LYS A 97 13.29 -3.32 4.44
C LYS A 97 13.70 -2.03 3.74
N GLY A 98 12.76 -1.18 3.40
CA GLY A 98 13.05 0.10 2.79
C GLY A 98 13.13 0.08 1.27
N PHE A 99 13.61 1.17 0.70
CA PHE A 99 13.55 1.43 -0.74
C PHE A 99 14.91 1.95 -1.22
N GLN A 100 15.31 1.55 -2.43
CA GLN A 100 16.50 2.10 -3.07
C GLN A 100 16.27 3.57 -3.45
N ILE A 101 17.36 4.31 -3.62
CA ILE A 101 17.30 5.75 -3.91
C ILE A 101 16.48 6.04 -5.16
N GLY A 102 16.70 5.28 -6.24
CA GLY A 102 15.95 5.46 -7.49
C GLY A 102 14.46 5.23 -7.31
N ALA A 103 14.08 4.26 -6.48
CA ALA A 103 12.69 4.00 -6.17
C ALA A 103 12.05 5.20 -5.46
N LYS A 104 12.76 5.77 -4.48
CA LYS A 104 12.28 6.96 -3.74
C LYS A 104 12.10 8.16 -4.65
N GLN A 105 13.07 8.43 -5.52
CA GLN A 105 13.02 9.56 -6.44
C GLN A 105 11.85 9.45 -7.41
N TYR A 106 11.68 8.28 -7.99
CA TYR A 106 10.60 8.04 -8.93
C TYR A 106 9.23 8.15 -8.26
N ALA A 107 9.07 7.53 -7.12
CA ALA A 107 7.80 7.54 -6.39
C ALA A 107 7.41 8.96 -5.97
N LYS A 108 8.38 9.76 -5.52
CA LYS A 108 8.13 11.15 -5.14
C LYS A 108 7.62 11.97 -6.34
N GLU A 109 8.24 11.80 -7.49
CA GLU A 109 7.86 12.53 -8.71
C GLU A 109 6.44 12.16 -9.16
N TRP A 110 6.09 10.89 -9.09
CA TRP A 110 4.82 10.40 -9.62
C TRP A 110 3.73 10.21 -8.56
N GLY A 111 3.98 10.67 -7.34
CA GLY A 111 2.93 10.71 -6.31
C GLY A 111 2.57 9.35 -5.72
N ILE A 112 3.48 8.39 -5.74
CA ILE A 112 3.29 7.09 -5.10
C ILE A 112 3.87 7.15 -3.70
N SER A 113 3.05 6.83 -2.69
CA SER A 113 3.50 6.84 -1.30
C SER A 113 4.30 5.59 -0.99
N LEU A 114 5.43 5.75 -0.32
CA LEU A 114 6.27 4.63 0.11
C LEU A 114 6.25 4.57 1.63
N LYS A 115 5.94 3.39 2.16
CA LYS A 115 5.83 3.17 3.59
C LYS A 115 6.66 1.96 4.00
N GLU A 116 7.28 2.06 5.16
CA GLU A 116 7.95 0.93 5.76
C GLU A 116 7.08 0.43 6.91
N LEU A 117 6.70 -0.83 6.83
CA LEU A 117 5.86 -1.48 7.83
C LEU A 117 6.49 -2.83 8.13
N ARG A 118 6.80 -3.06 9.38
CA ARG A 118 7.30 -4.36 9.81
C ARG A 118 6.40 -4.95 10.88
N THR A 119 6.39 -6.27 10.97
CA THR A 119 5.71 -6.94 12.06
C THR A 119 6.46 -6.66 13.36
N PRO A 120 5.75 -6.52 14.51
CA PRO A 120 6.42 -6.34 15.79
C PRO A 120 7.33 -7.52 16.10
N ASP A 121 8.47 -7.22 16.71
CA ASP A 121 9.34 -8.26 17.24
C ASP A 121 8.69 -8.95 18.41
N ARG A 122 9.21 -10.16 18.74
CA ARG A 122 8.72 -10.95 19.84
C ARG A 122 8.84 -10.16 21.15
N GLY A 123 7.74 -9.91 21.82
CA GLY A 123 7.70 -9.16 23.06
C GLY A 123 7.35 -7.68 22.91
N GLU A 124 7.26 -7.16 21.69
CA GLU A 124 6.76 -5.82 21.47
C GLU A 124 5.25 -5.77 21.71
N THR A 125 4.78 -4.72 22.35
CA THR A 125 3.37 -4.46 22.48
C THR A 125 2.83 -3.81 21.23
N THR A 126 1.56 -4.03 20.97
CA THR A 126 0.98 -3.82 19.66
C THR A 126 0.43 -2.43 19.45
N PHE A 127 1.26 -1.50 19.01
CA PHE A 127 0.78 -0.30 18.35
C PHE A 127 1.32 -0.36 16.92
N TYR A 128 0.69 -1.14 16.07
CA TYR A 128 1.18 -1.46 14.74
C TYR A 128 1.45 -0.23 13.89
N TYR A 129 0.60 0.77 13.96
CA TYR A 129 0.78 1.98 13.17
C TYR A 129 2.06 2.74 13.52
N THR A 130 2.66 2.52 14.69
CA THR A 130 3.94 3.14 15.02
C THR A 130 5.10 2.57 14.23
N HIS A 131 4.90 1.45 13.55
CA HIS A 131 5.89 0.81 12.69
C HIS A 131 5.77 1.25 11.24
N ILE A 132 4.83 2.13 10.92
CA ILE A 132 4.70 2.69 9.58
C ILE A 132 5.58 3.92 9.50
N ARG A 133 6.48 3.93 8.52
CA ARG A 133 7.39 5.04 8.31
C ARG A 133 7.37 5.46 6.85
N SER A 134 7.17 6.77 6.62
CA SER A 134 7.22 7.34 5.27
C SER A 134 8.67 7.50 4.83
N HIS A 135 8.95 7.27 3.56
CA HIS A 135 10.29 7.31 3.00
C HIS A 135 10.59 8.53 2.14
N TYR A 136 9.72 9.52 2.24
CA TYR A 136 9.97 10.76 1.55
C TYR A 136 10.35 11.82 2.53
N ASN A 137 11.34 12.26 2.67
CA ASN A 137 11.68 13.41 3.48
C ASN A 137 13.02 13.37 3.97
#